data_121ffbdb44b6abb3075d685e7438457a
#
_entry.id   121ffbdb44b6abb3075d685e7438457a
#
_cell.length_a   1.000
_cell.length_b   1.000
_cell.length_c   1.000
_cell.angle_alpha   90.00
_cell.angle_beta   90.00
_cell.angle_gamma   90.00
#
_symmetry.space_group_name_H-M   'P 1'
#
loop_
_entity.id
_entity.type
_entity.pdbx_description
1 polymer ?
#
loop_
_entity_poly.entity_id
_entity_poly.type
_entity_poly.pdbx_seq_one_letter_code
_entity_poly.pdbx_strand_id
1 'polypeptide(L)'
;MPNVRIPTLSSLLRVLAASAIFPATGALHAQALPPGVRLGMTADELQAALPAAERVHRPQRLTGGLLGSWRAAPVEMAGLVFEPTFFFAASELRRVEYVATAQSAPDSGASAFGQLVQWGRGVFGNELASRDPGSAYAAWTSGDTDVYVQQISDPRRASVRLVYKARQLRDGSEL
;
A
#
# COMPACT_ATOMS: atom_id res chain seq x y z
N MET A 1 49.99 -18.53 69.49
CA MET A 1 49.93 -18.37 68.02
C MET A 1 48.52 -18.51 67.54
N PRO A 2 47.76 -17.45 67.22
CA PRO A 2 46.44 -17.56 66.69
C PRO A 2 46.43 -17.40 65.17
N ASN A 3 45.76 -18.34 64.49
CA ASN A 3 45.53 -18.34 63.04
C ASN A 3 44.44 -17.36 62.69
N VAL A 4 44.77 -16.36 61.94
CA VAL A 4 43.81 -15.40 61.33
C VAL A 4 43.27 -15.99 60.05
N ARG A 5 41.95 -16.27 59.99
CA ARG A 5 41.23 -16.64 58.79
C ARG A 5 40.68 -15.39 58.13
N ILE A 6 41.07 -15.17 56.88
CA ILE A 6 40.57 -14.09 56.01
C ILE A 6 39.26 -14.57 55.36
N PRO A 7 38.14 -13.84 55.41
CA PRO A 7 36.94 -14.18 54.66
C PRO A 7 37.06 -13.71 53.19
N THR A 8 36.85 -14.61 52.25
CA THR A 8 36.74 -14.33 50.83
C THR A 8 35.42 -13.66 50.55
N LEU A 9 35.45 -12.40 50.07
CA LEU A 9 34.30 -11.69 49.51
C LEU A 9 33.98 -12.25 48.12
N SER A 10 32.86 -13.00 48.05
CA SER A 10 32.27 -13.39 46.78
C SER A 10 31.45 -12.23 46.22
N SER A 11 31.97 -11.54 45.23
CA SER A 11 31.28 -10.48 44.48
C SER A 11 30.26 -11.09 43.56
N LEU A 12 28.96 -10.97 43.94
CA LEU A 12 27.82 -11.26 43.11
C LEU A 12 27.63 -10.16 42.06
N LEU A 13 28.14 -10.40 40.88
CA LEU A 13 27.92 -9.53 39.71
C LEU A 13 26.48 -9.77 39.20
N ARG A 14 25.54 -8.91 39.56
CA ARG A 14 24.18 -8.89 39.02
C ARG A 14 24.24 -8.23 37.64
N VAL A 15 24.19 -9.03 36.60
CA VAL A 15 23.98 -8.58 35.22
C VAL A 15 22.50 -8.16 35.11
N LEU A 16 22.23 -6.85 35.09
CA LEU A 16 20.94 -6.29 34.69
C LEU A 16 20.83 -6.41 33.18
N ALA A 17 20.10 -7.42 32.70
CA ALA A 17 19.65 -7.49 31.32
C ALA A 17 18.56 -6.42 31.10
N ALA A 18 18.96 -5.27 30.56
CA ALA A 18 18.01 -4.27 30.07
C ALA A 18 17.36 -4.81 28.78
N SER A 19 16.17 -5.37 28.90
CA SER A 19 15.34 -5.70 27.76
C SER A 19 14.89 -4.41 27.07
N ALA A 20 15.58 -4.01 26.02
CA ALA A 20 15.15 -2.95 25.12
C ALA A 20 13.89 -3.44 24.38
N ILE A 21 12.71 -2.99 24.84
CA ILE A 21 11.47 -3.12 24.11
C ILE A 21 11.59 -2.12 22.95
N PHE A 22 12.01 -2.61 21.77
CA PHE A 22 11.84 -1.86 20.53
C PHE A 22 10.33 -1.82 20.25
N PRO A 23 9.72 -0.62 20.15
CA PRO A 23 8.39 -0.54 19.57
C PRO A 23 8.52 -1.08 18.14
N ALA A 24 7.80 -2.15 17.83
CA ALA A 24 7.61 -2.59 16.46
C ALA A 24 6.87 -1.45 15.74
N THR A 25 7.62 -0.52 15.15
CA THR A 25 7.13 0.37 14.12
C THR A 25 6.65 -0.56 13.01
N GLY A 26 5.34 -0.82 12.98
CA GLY A 26 4.70 -1.54 11.89
C GLY A 26 5.07 -0.82 10.61
N ALA A 27 6.07 -1.35 9.93
CA ALA A 27 6.52 -0.79 8.67
C ALA A 27 5.33 -0.82 7.72
N LEU A 28 5.00 0.32 7.15
CA LEU A 28 4.00 0.54 6.10
C LEU A 28 4.35 -0.25 4.80
N HIS A 29 4.63 -1.53 4.93
CA HIS A 29 5.02 -2.42 3.83
C HIS A 29 3.85 -2.74 2.88
N ALA A 30 2.64 -2.35 3.26
CA ALA A 30 1.43 -2.68 2.51
C ALA A 30 1.13 -1.74 1.32
N GLN A 31 1.95 -0.74 1.08
CA GLN A 31 1.68 0.31 0.08
C GLN A 31 2.36 0.07 -1.27
N ALA A 32 3.20 -0.94 -1.37
CA ALA A 32 3.72 -1.43 -2.63
C ALA A 32 2.76 -2.45 -3.26
N LEU A 33 2.95 -2.76 -4.54
CA LEU A 33 2.30 -3.93 -5.13
C LEU A 33 2.64 -5.17 -4.30
N PRO A 34 1.72 -6.16 -4.19
CA PRO A 34 2.00 -7.39 -3.46
C PRO A 34 3.28 -8.07 -3.97
N PRO A 35 4.03 -8.78 -3.13
CA PRO A 35 5.23 -9.48 -3.55
C PRO A 35 4.97 -10.38 -4.77
N GLY A 36 5.82 -10.30 -5.79
CA GLY A 36 5.69 -11.05 -7.03
C GLY A 36 4.69 -10.49 -8.04
N VAL A 37 3.87 -9.49 -7.69
CA VAL A 37 2.95 -8.84 -8.61
C VAL A 37 3.65 -7.71 -9.36
N ARG A 38 3.51 -7.70 -10.67
CA ARG A 38 4.01 -6.65 -11.57
C ARG A 38 2.98 -6.34 -12.65
N LEU A 39 2.92 -5.12 -13.11
CA LEU A 39 2.14 -4.76 -14.29
C LEU A 39 2.68 -5.48 -15.53
N GLY A 40 1.81 -5.82 -16.47
CA GLY A 40 2.14 -6.61 -17.67
C GLY A 40 2.07 -8.12 -17.48
N MET A 41 1.91 -8.63 -16.26
CA MET A 41 1.77 -10.07 -16.01
C MET A 41 0.40 -10.59 -16.48
N THR A 42 0.34 -11.89 -16.81
CA THR A 42 -0.90 -12.58 -17.15
C THR A 42 -1.72 -12.94 -15.90
N ALA A 43 -2.96 -13.40 -16.09
CA ALA A 43 -3.82 -13.85 -14.98
C ALA A 43 -3.24 -15.11 -14.29
N ASP A 44 -2.62 -16.01 -15.05
CA ASP A 44 -1.99 -17.23 -14.50
C ASP A 44 -0.77 -16.88 -13.65
N GLU A 45 0.06 -15.92 -14.10
CA GLU A 45 1.18 -15.39 -13.32
C GLU A 45 0.69 -14.68 -12.05
N LEU A 46 -0.42 -13.92 -12.11
CA LEU A 46 -1.03 -13.32 -10.93
C LEU A 46 -1.47 -14.39 -9.94
N GLN A 47 -2.13 -15.44 -10.41
CA GLN A 47 -2.60 -16.53 -9.54
C GLN A 47 -1.43 -17.31 -8.94
N ALA A 48 -0.33 -17.48 -9.67
CA ALA A 48 0.88 -18.08 -9.13
C ALA A 48 1.55 -17.21 -8.05
N ALA A 49 1.56 -15.88 -8.24
CA ALA A 49 2.12 -14.94 -7.27
C ALA A 49 1.20 -14.74 -6.04
N LEU A 50 -0.12 -14.79 -6.26
CA LEU A 50 -1.16 -14.63 -5.24
C LEU A 50 -2.16 -15.79 -5.31
N PRO A 51 -1.85 -16.97 -4.76
CA PRO A 51 -2.73 -18.15 -4.83
C PRO A 51 -4.11 -17.94 -4.19
N ALA A 52 -4.23 -17.02 -3.23
CA ALA A 52 -5.47 -16.64 -2.56
C ALA A 52 -6.28 -15.57 -3.33
N ALA A 53 -5.82 -15.11 -4.49
CA ALA A 53 -6.61 -14.20 -5.31
C ALA A 53 -7.80 -14.92 -5.93
N GLU A 54 -8.96 -14.25 -5.92
CA GLU A 54 -10.22 -14.81 -6.37
C GLU A 54 -10.72 -14.12 -7.64
N ARG A 55 -11.36 -14.90 -8.51
CA ARG A 55 -12.03 -14.36 -9.70
C ARG A 55 -13.32 -13.65 -9.33
N VAL A 56 -13.53 -12.46 -9.93
CA VAL A 56 -14.77 -11.68 -9.74
C VAL A 56 -15.82 -12.14 -10.75
N HIS A 57 -16.97 -12.62 -10.27
CA HIS A 57 -18.08 -13.08 -11.15
C HIS A 57 -18.67 -11.96 -12.02
N ARG A 58 -18.72 -10.73 -11.49
CA ARG A 58 -19.23 -9.54 -12.21
C ARG A 58 -18.15 -8.46 -12.20
N PRO A 59 -17.18 -8.55 -13.13
CA PRO A 59 -16.06 -7.63 -13.13
C PRO A 59 -16.50 -6.22 -13.49
N GLN A 60 -15.95 -5.24 -12.75
CA GLN A 60 -16.09 -3.83 -13.07
C GLN A 60 -15.37 -3.55 -14.41
N ARG A 61 -16.04 -2.81 -15.28
CA ARG A 61 -15.47 -2.35 -16.54
C ARG A 61 -15.05 -0.88 -16.42
N LEU A 62 -13.84 -0.58 -16.83
CA LEU A 62 -13.34 0.78 -16.97
C LEU A 62 -13.06 1.09 -18.44
N THR A 63 -12.84 2.37 -18.73
CA THR A 63 -12.43 2.81 -20.07
C THR A 63 -11.14 2.13 -20.52
N GLY A 64 -10.96 1.97 -21.84
CA GLY A 64 -9.79 1.30 -22.41
C GLY A 64 -9.83 -0.24 -22.28
N GLY A 65 -11.00 -0.84 -22.14
CA GLY A 65 -11.18 -2.31 -22.11
C GLY A 65 -10.71 -2.97 -20.81
N LEU A 66 -10.44 -2.19 -19.76
CA LEU A 66 -10.02 -2.73 -18.47
C LEU A 66 -11.14 -3.48 -17.76
N LEU A 67 -10.87 -4.70 -17.34
CA LEU A 67 -11.76 -5.56 -16.56
C LEU A 67 -11.15 -5.85 -15.18
N GLY A 68 -11.83 -5.46 -14.10
CA GLY A 68 -11.49 -5.80 -12.72
C GLY A 68 -11.87 -7.24 -12.40
N SER A 69 -11.13 -8.18 -12.98
CA SER A 69 -11.48 -9.61 -13.01
C SER A 69 -10.98 -10.41 -11.82
N TRP A 70 -10.09 -9.85 -11.00
CA TRP A 70 -9.52 -10.52 -9.84
C TRP A 70 -9.51 -9.61 -8.62
N ARG A 71 -9.65 -10.21 -7.43
CA ARG A 71 -9.52 -9.57 -6.11
C ARG A 71 -8.59 -10.36 -5.22
N ALA A 72 -7.94 -9.68 -4.28
CA ALA A 72 -7.24 -10.32 -3.17
C ALA A 72 -7.89 -9.94 -1.84
N ALA A 73 -7.40 -10.56 -0.76
CA ALA A 73 -7.83 -10.25 0.59
C ALA A 73 -7.65 -8.76 0.90
N PRO A 74 -8.56 -8.15 1.69
CA PRO A 74 -8.42 -6.78 2.14
C PRO A 74 -7.12 -6.56 2.91
N VAL A 75 -6.56 -5.35 2.79
CA VAL A 75 -5.28 -4.96 3.42
C VAL A 75 -5.50 -3.70 4.24
N GLU A 76 -5.05 -3.69 5.48
CA GLU A 76 -5.05 -2.51 6.30
C GLU A 76 -3.87 -1.60 5.95
N MET A 77 -4.16 -0.34 5.57
CA MET A 77 -3.19 0.70 5.25
C MET A 77 -3.68 2.04 5.77
N ALA A 78 -2.78 2.84 6.33
CA ALA A 78 -3.09 4.22 6.76
C ALA A 78 -4.37 4.32 7.62
N GLY A 79 -4.67 3.30 8.44
CA GLY A 79 -5.84 3.25 9.33
C GLY A 79 -7.17 2.94 8.64
N LEU A 80 -7.16 2.54 7.37
CA LEU A 80 -8.33 2.09 6.62
C LEU A 80 -8.11 0.69 6.03
N VAL A 81 -9.21 -0.03 5.80
CA VAL A 81 -9.20 -1.34 5.13
C VAL A 81 -9.43 -1.15 3.64
N PHE A 82 -8.45 -1.53 2.83
CA PHE A 82 -8.47 -1.41 1.38
C PHE A 82 -8.77 -2.75 0.71
N GLU A 83 -9.63 -2.72 -0.29
CA GLU A 83 -9.93 -3.87 -1.16
C GLU A 83 -9.11 -3.77 -2.45
N PRO A 84 -8.15 -4.69 -2.69
CA PRO A 84 -7.38 -4.72 -3.92
C PRO A 84 -8.17 -5.36 -5.06
N THR A 85 -8.22 -4.69 -6.22
CA THR A 85 -8.79 -5.20 -7.47
C THR A 85 -7.75 -5.11 -8.58
N PHE A 86 -7.61 -6.19 -9.33
CA PHE A 86 -6.67 -6.31 -10.44
C PHE A 86 -7.42 -6.22 -11.77
N PHE A 87 -7.03 -5.26 -12.60
CA PHE A 87 -7.67 -4.96 -13.88
C PHE A 87 -6.79 -5.39 -15.03
N PHE A 88 -7.34 -6.20 -15.90
CA PHE A 88 -6.69 -6.74 -17.08
C PHE A 88 -7.25 -6.09 -18.34
N ALA A 89 -6.38 -5.89 -19.34
CA ALA A 89 -6.72 -5.58 -20.73
C ALA A 89 -5.74 -6.29 -21.65
N ALA A 90 -6.22 -6.82 -22.77
CA ALA A 90 -5.40 -7.62 -23.69
C ALA A 90 -4.62 -8.76 -22.99
N SER A 91 -5.26 -9.43 -22.02
CA SER A 91 -4.70 -10.51 -21.20
C SER A 91 -3.54 -10.12 -20.26
N GLU A 92 -3.22 -8.85 -20.12
CA GLU A 92 -2.18 -8.34 -19.24
C GLU A 92 -2.75 -7.51 -18.09
N LEU A 93 -2.11 -7.60 -16.92
CA LEU A 93 -2.41 -6.75 -15.77
C LEU A 93 -1.98 -5.31 -16.07
N ARG A 94 -2.94 -4.41 -16.22
CA ARG A 94 -2.70 -3.02 -16.58
C ARG A 94 -2.94 -2.05 -15.46
N ARG A 95 -3.67 -2.48 -14.41
CA ARG A 95 -4.01 -1.62 -13.28
C ARG A 95 -4.27 -2.44 -12.03
N VAL A 96 -3.82 -1.94 -10.90
CA VAL A 96 -4.18 -2.42 -9.56
C VAL A 96 -4.77 -1.26 -8.79
N GLU A 97 -5.96 -1.45 -8.25
CA GLU A 97 -6.63 -0.48 -7.39
C GLU A 97 -6.80 -1.03 -5.98
N TYR A 98 -6.46 -0.22 -5.00
CA TYR A 98 -6.81 -0.39 -3.60
C TYR A 98 -7.84 0.67 -3.26
N VAL A 99 -9.04 0.27 -2.85
CA VAL A 99 -10.13 1.19 -2.52
C VAL A 99 -10.58 0.95 -1.09
N ALA A 100 -10.63 2.02 -0.30
CA ALA A 100 -11.20 2.01 1.04
C ALA A 100 -12.41 2.94 1.11
N THR A 101 -13.51 2.46 1.70
CA THR A 101 -14.63 3.31 2.08
C THR A 101 -14.26 4.10 3.33
N ALA A 102 -14.46 5.42 3.29
CA ALA A 102 -14.12 6.33 4.39
C ALA A 102 -15.34 7.06 4.97
N GLN A 103 -16.55 6.55 4.72
CA GLN A 103 -17.81 7.15 5.21
C GLN A 103 -17.92 7.16 6.73
N SER A 104 -17.36 6.15 7.39
CA SER A 104 -17.32 6.05 8.86
C SER A 104 -16.10 6.75 9.48
N ALA A 105 -15.17 7.23 8.67
CA ALA A 105 -14.01 7.97 9.18
C ALA A 105 -14.40 9.41 9.48
N PRO A 106 -13.99 9.96 10.67
CA PRO A 106 -14.40 11.29 11.10
C PRO A 106 -13.95 12.42 10.18
N ASP A 107 -12.90 12.19 9.39
CA ASP A 107 -12.30 13.13 8.47
C ASP A 107 -12.51 12.76 6.98
N SER A 108 -13.44 11.85 6.72
CA SER A 108 -13.71 11.33 5.36
C SER A 108 -12.44 10.81 4.65
N GLY A 109 -11.49 10.26 5.42
CA GLY A 109 -10.26 9.67 4.92
C GLY A 109 -9.11 10.66 4.65
N ALA A 110 -9.19 11.90 5.13
CA ALA A 110 -8.14 12.91 4.90
C ALA A 110 -6.80 12.50 5.54
N SER A 111 -6.82 11.93 6.74
CA SER A 111 -5.61 11.39 7.40
C SER A 111 -4.98 10.25 6.62
N ALA A 112 -5.79 9.32 6.13
CA ALA A 112 -5.31 8.20 5.32
C ALA A 112 -4.70 8.70 4.00
N PHE A 113 -5.36 9.63 3.31
CA PHE A 113 -4.82 10.29 2.13
C PHE A 113 -3.46 10.95 2.41
N GLY A 114 -3.35 11.73 3.50
CA GLY A 114 -2.11 12.39 3.90
C GLY A 114 -0.96 11.41 4.15
N GLN A 115 -1.22 10.29 4.83
CA GLN A 115 -0.23 9.24 5.08
C GLN A 115 0.24 8.56 3.78
N LEU A 116 -0.68 8.27 2.86
CA LEU A 116 -0.34 7.70 1.56
C LEU A 116 0.46 8.67 0.69
N VAL A 117 0.18 9.98 0.75
CA VAL A 117 0.99 11.00 0.07
C VAL A 117 2.39 11.08 0.67
N GLN A 118 2.54 11.06 1.98
CA GLN A 118 3.84 11.02 2.65
C GLN A 118 4.66 9.80 2.24
N TRP A 119 4.02 8.62 2.21
CA TRP A 119 4.65 7.41 1.72
C TRP A 119 5.10 7.56 0.25
N GLY A 120 4.22 8.05 -0.63
CA GLY A 120 4.53 8.25 -2.04
C GLY A 120 5.72 9.20 -2.26
N ARG A 121 5.81 10.28 -1.48
CA ARG A 121 6.97 11.19 -1.47
C ARG A 121 8.27 10.47 -1.09
N GLY A 122 8.21 9.59 -0.10
CA GLY A 122 9.38 8.82 0.33
C GLY A 122 9.87 7.80 -0.71
N VAL A 123 8.97 7.29 -1.54
CA VAL A 123 9.27 6.24 -2.54
C VAL A 123 9.56 6.83 -3.92
N PHE A 124 8.78 7.82 -4.35
CA PHE A 124 8.76 8.33 -5.74
C PHE A 124 9.24 9.79 -5.85
N GLY A 125 9.44 10.49 -4.72
CA GLY A 125 9.77 11.91 -4.71
C GLY A 125 8.54 12.82 -4.75
N ASN A 126 8.70 14.05 -5.29
CA ASN A 126 7.64 15.04 -5.30
C ASN A 126 6.49 14.61 -6.21
N GLU A 127 5.26 14.78 -5.72
CA GLU A 127 4.03 14.51 -6.47
C GLU A 127 3.59 15.68 -7.34
N LEU A 128 2.79 15.36 -8.36
CA LEU A 128 1.84 16.31 -8.95
C LEU A 128 0.56 16.23 -8.13
N ALA A 129 0.14 17.32 -7.52
CA ALA A 129 -1.03 17.37 -6.67
C ALA A 129 -2.08 18.34 -7.20
N SER A 130 -3.36 17.98 -7.00
CA SER A 130 -4.49 18.89 -7.14
C SER A 130 -5.45 18.73 -5.97
N ARG A 131 -6.17 19.80 -5.66
CA ARG A 131 -7.22 19.78 -4.63
C ARG A 131 -8.40 20.62 -5.14
N ASP A 132 -9.52 19.96 -5.32
CA ASP A 132 -10.79 20.54 -5.70
C ASP A 132 -11.79 20.39 -4.56
N PRO A 133 -12.88 21.18 -4.50
CA PRO A 133 -13.94 20.97 -3.53
C PRO A 133 -14.45 19.52 -3.57
N GLY A 134 -14.30 18.78 -2.46
CA GLY A 134 -14.74 17.40 -2.35
C GLY A 134 -13.79 16.33 -2.92
N SER A 135 -12.60 16.72 -3.43
CA SER A 135 -11.60 15.76 -3.94
C SER A 135 -10.17 16.26 -3.71
N ALA A 136 -9.28 15.35 -3.38
CA ALA A 136 -7.84 15.59 -3.35
C ALA A 136 -7.13 14.49 -4.15
N TYR A 137 -6.04 14.86 -4.82
CA TYR A 137 -5.32 13.98 -5.72
C TYR A 137 -3.81 14.23 -5.63
N ALA A 138 -3.02 13.17 -5.66
CA ALA A 138 -1.57 13.22 -5.75
C ALA A 138 -1.08 12.09 -6.64
N ALA A 139 -0.15 12.37 -7.55
CA ALA A 139 0.33 11.41 -8.52
C ALA A 139 1.84 11.45 -8.70
N TRP A 140 2.38 10.31 -9.06
CA TRP A 140 3.79 10.09 -9.39
C TRP A 140 3.91 9.28 -10.66
N THR A 141 5.06 9.40 -11.30
CA THR A 141 5.48 8.52 -12.38
C THR A 141 6.78 7.84 -11.99
N SER A 142 6.84 6.51 -12.13
CA SER A 142 8.02 5.72 -11.86
C SER A 142 8.22 4.71 -13.01
N GLY A 143 9.18 4.98 -13.91
CA GLY A 143 9.36 4.19 -15.13
C GLY A 143 8.08 4.15 -15.97
N ASP A 144 7.60 2.94 -16.27
CA ASP A 144 6.40 2.70 -17.06
C ASP A 144 5.11 2.62 -16.21
N THR A 145 5.17 3.09 -14.97
CA THR A 145 4.05 3.03 -14.03
C THR A 145 3.66 4.43 -13.57
N ASP A 146 2.38 4.74 -13.68
CA ASP A 146 1.77 5.87 -13.00
C ASP A 146 1.16 5.38 -11.69
N VAL A 147 1.47 6.07 -10.60
CA VAL A 147 0.93 5.81 -9.26
C VAL A 147 0.16 7.04 -8.82
N TYR A 148 -1.03 6.86 -8.25
CA TYR A 148 -1.75 7.99 -7.69
C TYR A 148 -2.59 7.61 -6.47
N VAL A 149 -2.81 8.59 -5.62
CA VAL A 149 -3.73 8.54 -4.50
C VAL A 149 -4.82 9.57 -4.76
N GLN A 150 -6.07 9.17 -4.52
CA GLN A 150 -7.24 10.05 -4.62
C GLN A 150 -8.08 9.90 -3.35
N GLN A 151 -8.54 11.03 -2.81
CA GLN A 151 -9.57 11.09 -1.79
C GLN A 151 -10.82 11.72 -2.38
N ILE A 152 -11.99 11.15 -2.06
CA ILE A 152 -13.30 11.76 -2.25
C ILE A 152 -13.87 11.99 -0.86
N SER A 153 -14.22 13.25 -0.56
CA SER A 153 -14.70 13.67 0.77
C SER A 153 -16.21 13.93 0.83
N ASP A 154 -16.97 13.61 -0.24
CA ASP A 154 -18.44 13.61 -0.22
C ASP A 154 -18.93 12.61 0.84
N PRO A 155 -19.66 13.02 1.89
CA PRO A 155 -20.07 12.15 2.99
C PRO A 155 -20.84 10.90 2.56
N ARG A 156 -21.55 10.96 1.44
CA ARG A 156 -22.33 9.82 0.92
C ARG A 156 -21.48 8.76 0.23
N ARG A 157 -20.25 9.10 -0.18
CA ARG A 157 -19.34 8.21 -0.93
C ARG A 157 -17.88 8.50 -0.63
N ALA A 158 -17.60 8.96 0.60
CA ALA A 158 -16.23 9.19 1.04
C ALA A 158 -15.38 7.94 0.85
N SER A 159 -14.25 8.09 0.21
CA SER A 159 -13.34 7.00 -0.12
C SER A 159 -11.91 7.48 -0.34
N VAL A 160 -10.96 6.59 -0.10
CA VAL A 160 -9.55 6.77 -0.46
C VAL A 160 -9.15 5.66 -1.41
N ARG A 161 -8.42 6.02 -2.45
CA ARG A 161 -7.98 5.09 -3.49
C ARG A 161 -6.49 5.26 -3.74
N LEU A 162 -5.76 4.15 -3.77
CA LEU A 162 -4.39 4.06 -4.26
C LEU A 162 -4.38 3.23 -5.53
N VAL A 163 -3.73 3.71 -6.58
CA VAL A 163 -3.75 3.07 -7.89
C VAL A 163 -2.35 3.00 -8.48
N TYR A 164 -2.03 1.83 -9.02
CA TYR A 164 -0.90 1.59 -9.91
C TYR A 164 -1.45 1.31 -11.30
N LYS A 165 -0.95 1.99 -12.30
CA LYS A 165 -1.41 1.87 -13.68
C LYS A 165 -0.22 1.81 -14.63
N ALA A 166 -0.22 0.85 -15.56
CA ALA A 166 0.74 0.83 -16.65
C ALA A 166 0.55 2.08 -17.52
N ARG A 167 1.64 2.80 -17.76
CA ARG A 167 1.64 3.97 -18.64
C ARG A 167 1.37 3.49 -20.07
N GLN A 168 0.38 4.06 -20.71
CA GLN A 168 0.22 3.93 -22.16
C GLN A 168 1.16 4.96 -22.80
N LEU A 169 2.27 4.48 -23.32
CA LEU A 169 3.04 5.27 -24.28
C LEU A 169 2.12 5.46 -25.48
N ARG A 170 1.67 6.67 -25.75
CA ARG A 170 1.08 7.00 -27.04
C ARG A 170 2.21 6.87 -28.03
N ASP A 171 2.08 5.88 -28.90
CA ASP A 171 2.95 5.77 -30.05
C ASP A 171 2.73 7.05 -30.88
N GLY A 172 3.77 7.86 -31.06
CA GLY A 172 3.72 9.14 -31.78
C GLY A 172 3.58 8.99 -33.31
N SER A 173 3.08 7.84 -33.79
CA SER A 173 2.92 7.55 -35.21
C SER A 173 1.64 8.09 -35.84
N GLU A 174 0.81 8.84 -35.07
CA GLU A 174 -0.37 9.54 -35.61
C GLU A 174 -0.16 11.06 -35.64
N LEU A 175 0.82 11.53 -36.39
CA LEU A 175 0.94 12.92 -36.87
C LEU A 175 1.05 12.91 -38.38
#